data_67d10094548c9a814f677845f8c4e61d
#
_entry.id   67d10094548c9a814f677845f8c4e61d
#
_cell.length_a   1.000
_cell.length_b   1.000
_cell.length_c   1.000
_cell.angle_alpha   90.00
_cell.angle_beta   90.00
_cell.angle_gamma   90.00
#
_symmetry.space_group_name_H-M   'P 1'
#
loop_
_entity.id
_entity.type
_entity.pdbx_description
1 polymer ?
#
loop_
_entity_poly.entity_id
_entity_poly.type
_entity_poly.pdbx_seq_one_letter_code
_entity_poly.pdbx_strand_id
1 'polypeptide(L)'
;DEAWAEAERSRIGEERFRREHECEFLIYDETLVNSVRLVELEGKDPIWVQGQVRWYSKPKPKHTYMVALDPSIGTGGDYAAIQIVELPTFKQVGEWHHNMTPANQQIRILQEITKHINDTIMEQDSTATPQIFYSMENNTLGEAALMRVMDIGEENICGMFLSEPIRKGHRRKFRRGFN
;
A
#
# COMPACT_ATOMS: atom_id res chain seq x y z
N ASP A 1 10.97 -38.50 1.63
CA ASP A 1 12.05 -39.48 1.50
C ASP A 1 13.31 -38.87 2.15
N GLU A 2 13.80 -39.54 3.20
CA GLU A 2 14.87 -39.05 4.08
C GLU A 2 16.19 -38.89 3.31
N ALA A 3 16.49 -39.80 2.38
CA ALA A 3 17.68 -39.76 1.54
C ALA A 3 17.68 -38.56 0.59
N TRP A 4 16.53 -38.15 0.06
CA TRP A 4 16.41 -36.94 -0.74
C TRP A 4 16.62 -35.69 0.12
N ALA A 5 16.04 -35.66 1.32
CA ALA A 5 16.20 -34.52 2.22
C ALA A 5 17.66 -34.29 2.63
N GLU A 6 18.40 -35.37 2.88
CA GLU A 6 19.82 -35.31 3.23
C GLU A 6 20.69 -34.85 2.04
N ALA A 7 20.40 -35.31 0.84
CA ALA A 7 21.05 -34.89 -0.38
C ALA A 7 20.78 -33.38 -0.67
N GLU A 8 19.53 -32.94 -0.47
CA GLU A 8 19.16 -31.56 -0.72
C GLU A 8 19.74 -30.62 0.34
N ARG A 9 19.77 -31.00 1.63
CA ARG A 9 20.48 -30.27 2.69
C ARG A 9 21.97 -30.08 2.35
N SER A 10 22.60 -31.15 1.86
CA SER A 10 24.02 -31.06 1.44
C SER A 10 24.22 -30.16 0.23
N ARG A 11 23.25 -30.07 -0.67
CA ARG A 11 23.31 -29.26 -1.90
C ARG A 11 23.11 -27.77 -1.65
N ILE A 12 22.11 -27.39 -0.86
CA ILE A 12 21.69 -26.00 -0.67
C ILE A 12 22.10 -25.41 0.68
N GLY A 13 22.61 -26.23 1.59
CA GLY A 13 22.96 -25.87 2.98
C GLY A 13 21.76 -26.02 3.93
N GLU A 14 22.06 -26.36 5.18
CA GLU A 14 21.07 -26.64 6.23
C GLU A 14 20.08 -25.50 6.40
N GLU A 15 20.60 -24.27 6.47
CA GLU A 15 19.82 -23.06 6.69
C GLU A 15 18.78 -22.78 5.59
N ARG A 16 19.21 -22.91 4.33
CA ARG A 16 18.32 -22.75 3.18
C ARG A 16 17.32 -23.89 3.06
N PHE A 17 17.73 -25.12 3.42
CA PHE A 17 16.85 -26.27 3.45
C PHE A 17 15.70 -26.07 4.45
N ARG A 18 16.02 -25.65 5.67
CA ARG A 18 15.03 -25.38 6.73
C ARG A 18 14.04 -24.29 6.32
N ARG A 19 14.51 -23.25 5.66
CA ARG A 19 13.66 -22.17 5.15
C ARG A 19 12.73 -22.62 4.01
N GLU A 20 13.26 -23.34 3.02
CA GLU A 20 12.53 -23.64 1.79
C GLU A 20 11.67 -24.92 1.90
N HIS A 21 12.04 -25.87 2.74
CA HIS A 21 11.38 -27.18 2.83
C HIS A 21 10.73 -27.46 4.18
N GLU A 22 11.21 -26.87 5.27
CA GLU A 22 10.62 -27.03 6.59
C GLU A 22 9.79 -25.81 7.02
N CYS A 23 9.72 -24.77 6.19
CA CYS A 23 9.00 -23.53 6.46
C CYS A 23 9.39 -22.89 7.81
N GLU A 24 10.62 -23.09 8.25
CA GLU A 24 11.11 -22.54 9.50
C GLU A 24 11.41 -21.05 9.34
N PHE A 25 10.82 -20.22 10.18
CA PHE A 25 11.17 -18.82 10.28
C PHE A 25 12.51 -18.69 11.00
N LEU A 26 13.61 -18.63 10.22
CA LEU A 26 14.92 -18.37 10.79
C LEU A 26 15.00 -16.89 11.22
N ILE A 27 15.36 -16.68 12.46
CA ILE A 27 15.58 -15.34 13.00
C ILE A 27 16.92 -14.85 12.46
N TYR A 28 16.89 -14.01 11.42
CA TYR A 28 18.07 -13.34 10.91
C TYR A 28 18.28 -12.00 11.62
N ASP A 29 19.48 -11.78 12.11
CA ASP A 29 19.88 -10.47 12.62
C ASP A 29 19.99 -9.38 11.52
N GLU A 30 19.90 -9.79 10.23
CA GLU A 30 20.03 -8.92 9.06
C GLU A 30 18.70 -8.43 8.47
N THR A 31 17.56 -8.69 9.13
CA THR A 31 16.28 -8.16 8.66
C THR A 31 16.16 -6.68 8.96
N LEU A 32 15.57 -5.90 8.03
CA LEU A 32 15.33 -4.46 8.20
C LEU A 32 14.56 -4.15 9.48
N VAL A 33 13.66 -5.03 9.88
CA VAL A 33 12.91 -4.98 11.13
C VAL A 33 13.29 -6.19 11.97
N ASN A 34 13.66 -5.96 13.23
CA ASN A 34 14.01 -7.03 14.16
C ASN A 34 12.89 -8.08 14.24
N SER A 35 13.23 -9.34 13.95
CA SER A 35 12.26 -10.44 13.85
C SER A 35 11.52 -10.72 15.17
N VAL A 36 12.16 -10.53 16.32
CA VAL A 36 11.50 -10.66 17.62
C VAL A 36 10.41 -9.61 17.78
N ARG A 37 10.68 -8.36 17.34
CA ARG A 37 9.67 -7.30 17.33
C ARG A 37 8.52 -7.57 16.39
N LEU A 38 8.76 -8.22 15.23
CA LEU A 38 7.70 -8.61 14.30
C LEU A 38 6.75 -9.64 14.91
N VAL A 39 7.27 -10.59 15.68
CA VAL A 39 6.45 -11.59 16.39
C VAL A 39 5.62 -10.97 17.51
N GLU A 40 6.12 -9.90 18.14
CA GLU A 40 5.42 -9.17 19.21
C GLU A 40 4.33 -8.23 18.68
N LEU A 41 4.29 -7.97 17.36
CA LEU A 41 3.27 -7.11 16.76
C LEU A 41 1.91 -7.83 16.77
N GLU A 42 0.99 -7.29 17.54
CA GLU A 42 -0.40 -7.72 17.51
C GLU A 42 -1.15 -7.00 16.39
N GLY A 43 -1.77 -7.76 15.49
CA GLY A 43 -2.70 -7.23 14.51
C GLY A 43 -3.94 -6.65 15.21
N LYS A 44 -4.54 -5.61 14.61
CA LYS A 44 -5.81 -5.05 15.08
C LYS A 44 -6.90 -5.35 14.08
N ASP A 45 -8.06 -5.76 14.59
CA ASP A 45 -9.24 -5.90 13.75
C ASP A 45 -9.73 -4.52 13.26
N PRO A 46 -10.22 -4.43 12.02
CA PRO A 46 -10.83 -3.22 11.51
C PRO A 46 -12.12 -2.92 12.30
N ILE A 47 -12.39 -1.65 12.58
CA ILE A 47 -13.64 -1.24 13.24
C ILE A 47 -14.84 -1.33 12.31
N TRP A 48 -14.63 -1.26 10.98
CA TRP A 48 -15.60 -1.64 9.95
C TRP A 48 -14.90 -1.98 8.63
N VAL A 49 -15.61 -2.66 7.75
CA VAL A 49 -15.18 -2.99 6.39
C VAL A 49 -16.21 -2.42 5.40
N GLN A 50 -15.72 -1.71 4.39
CA GLN A 50 -16.54 -1.18 3.29
C GLN A 50 -16.07 -1.79 1.97
N GLY A 51 -16.84 -2.70 1.41
CA GLY A 51 -16.38 -3.55 0.32
C GLY A 51 -15.19 -4.41 0.80
N GLN A 52 -14.01 -4.17 0.25
CA GLN A 52 -12.77 -4.84 0.67
C GLN A 52 -11.82 -3.89 1.44
N VAL A 53 -12.23 -2.62 1.65
CA VAL A 53 -11.44 -1.64 2.41
C VAL A 53 -11.67 -1.85 3.89
N ARG A 54 -10.59 -2.05 4.63
CA ARG A 54 -10.59 -2.20 6.08
C ARG A 54 -10.28 -0.86 6.72
N TRP A 55 -11.11 -0.42 7.66
CA TRP A 55 -10.95 0.84 8.36
C TRP A 55 -10.66 0.62 9.84
N TYR A 56 -9.61 1.26 10.33
CA TYR A 56 -9.13 1.16 11.73
C TYR A 56 -9.46 2.41 12.56
N SER A 57 -9.82 3.52 11.89
CA SER A 57 -10.36 4.70 12.55
C SER A 57 -11.19 5.53 11.58
N LYS A 58 -12.18 6.28 12.11
CA LYS A 58 -13.00 7.17 11.30
C LYS A 58 -12.22 8.43 10.94
N PRO A 59 -12.20 8.86 9.67
CA PRO A 59 -11.65 10.16 9.28
C PRO A 59 -12.30 11.33 10.05
N LYS A 60 -11.51 12.35 10.39
CA LYS A 60 -11.93 13.48 11.23
C LYS A 60 -11.58 14.81 10.57
N PRO A 61 -12.38 15.89 10.80
CA PRO A 61 -12.02 17.24 10.42
C PRO A 61 -10.68 17.69 11.06
N LYS A 62 -9.98 18.60 10.39
CA LYS A 62 -8.69 19.18 10.82
C LYS A 62 -7.51 18.19 10.86
N HIS A 63 -7.68 17.01 10.29
CA HIS A 63 -6.61 16.04 10.08
C HIS A 63 -6.26 15.95 8.59
N THR A 64 -5.02 15.59 8.31
CA THR A 64 -4.50 15.39 6.95
C THR A 64 -4.37 13.90 6.68
N TYR A 65 -4.79 13.47 5.51
CA TYR A 65 -4.76 12.05 5.11
C TYR A 65 -3.89 11.86 3.88
N MET A 66 -3.10 10.80 3.88
CA MET A 66 -2.34 10.32 2.74
C MET A 66 -2.85 8.95 2.32
N VAL A 67 -3.16 8.81 1.04
CA VAL A 67 -3.61 7.56 0.40
C VAL A 67 -2.55 7.15 -0.61
N ALA A 68 -1.85 6.05 -0.35
CA ALA A 68 -0.77 5.56 -1.19
C ALA A 68 -1.14 4.23 -1.84
N LEU A 69 -1.08 4.15 -3.16
CA LEU A 69 -1.32 2.94 -3.95
C LEU A 69 0.01 2.34 -4.42
N ASP A 70 0.24 1.08 -4.09
CA ASP A 70 1.20 0.20 -4.74
C ASP A 70 0.43 -0.69 -5.74
N PRO A 71 0.55 -0.44 -7.07
CA PRO A 71 -0.24 -1.12 -8.06
C PRO A 71 0.34 -2.48 -8.45
N SER A 72 -0.54 -3.44 -8.78
CA SER A 72 -0.16 -4.71 -9.39
C SER A 72 -0.95 -5.00 -10.67
N ILE A 73 -0.56 -6.05 -11.41
CA ILE A 73 -1.27 -6.47 -12.64
C ILE A 73 -2.69 -6.99 -12.31
N GLY A 74 -2.88 -7.57 -11.13
CA GLY A 74 -4.15 -8.16 -10.72
C GLY A 74 -4.46 -9.51 -11.38
N THR A 75 -3.45 -10.33 -11.57
CA THR A 75 -3.56 -11.68 -12.20
C THR A 75 -3.36 -12.84 -11.22
N GLY A 76 -3.38 -12.56 -9.92
CA GLY A 76 -3.26 -13.58 -8.87
C GLY A 76 -1.84 -13.78 -8.33
N GLY A 77 -0.83 -13.10 -8.92
CA GLY A 77 0.53 -13.02 -8.38
C GLY A 77 0.64 -12.00 -7.25
N ASP A 78 1.38 -10.92 -7.48
CA ASP A 78 1.59 -9.86 -6.50
C ASP A 78 0.30 -9.13 -6.13
N TYR A 79 0.19 -8.74 -4.86
CA TYR A 79 -0.91 -7.93 -4.37
C TYR A 79 -0.73 -6.47 -4.78
N ALA A 80 -1.82 -5.84 -5.24
CA ALA A 80 -1.95 -4.40 -5.15
C ALA A 80 -2.36 -4.02 -3.74
N ALA A 81 -1.87 -2.90 -3.23
CA ALA A 81 -2.19 -2.43 -1.89
C ALA A 81 -2.46 -0.92 -1.86
N ILE A 82 -3.41 -0.50 -1.04
CA ILE A 82 -3.63 0.91 -0.70
C ILE A 82 -3.47 1.04 0.81
N GLN A 83 -2.60 1.96 1.22
CA GLN A 83 -2.44 2.36 2.61
C GLN A 83 -3.02 3.75 2.84
N ILE A 84 -3.77 3.90 3.92
CA ILE A 84 -4.40 5.16 4.32
C ILE A 84 -3.83 5.53 5.68
N VAL A 85 -3.09 6.65 5.73
CA VAL A 85 -2.44 7.12 6.95
C VAL A 85 -2.84 8.54 7.29
N GLU A 86 -2.92 8.83 8.58
CA GLU A 86 -3.14 10.16 9.13
C GLU A 86 -1.80 10.84 9.40
N LEU A 87 -1.62 12.06 8.92
CA LEU A 87 -0.43 12.87 9.14
C LEU A 87 -0.67 13.90 10.28
N PRO A 88 0.37 14.26 11.03
CA PRO A 88 1.77 13.85 10.94
C PRO A 88 2.11 12.55 11.69
N THR A 89 1.14 11.93 12.35
CA THR A 89 1.36 10.77 13.24
C THR A 89 1.72 9.49 12.51
N PHE A 90 1.48 9.40 11.20
CA PHE A 90 1.56 8.19 10.38
C PHE A 90 0.70 7.02 10.91
N LYS A 91 -0.35 7.36 11.66
CA LYS A 91 -1.29 6.34 12.13
C LYS A 91 -2.04 5.74 10.94
N GLN A 92 -2.03 4.43 10.82
CA GLN A 92 -2.85 3.73 9.84
C GLN A 92 -4.34 3.93 10.16
N VAL A 93 -5.07 4.44 9.19
CA VAL A 93 -6.52 4.72 9.28
C VAL A 93 -7.31 3.65 8.56
N GLY A 94 -6.76 3.11 7.49
CA GLY A 94 -7.36 2.04 6.73
C GLY A 94 -6.38 1.42 5.75
N GLU A 95 -6.83 0.33 5.14
CA GLU A 95 -6.06 -0.37 4.11
C GLU A 95 -6.98 -1.10 3.13
N TRP A 96 -6.45 -1.37 1.96
CA TRP A 96 -7.00 -2.30 0.99
C TRP A 96 -5.85 -3.07 0.35
N HIS A 97 -6.05 -4.36 0.10
CA HIS A 97 -5.12 -5.15 -0.70
C HIS A 97 -5.85 -6.28 -1.41
N HIS A 98 -5.47 -6.57 -2.65
CA HIS A 98 -6.02 -7.66 -3.44
C HIS A 98 -5.10 -8.00 -4.62
N ASN A 99 -5.02 -9.28 -5.01
CA ASN A 99 -4.14 -9.72 -6.08
C ASN A 99 -4.84 -10.04 -7.41
N MET A 100 -6.18 -9.96 -7.45
CA MET A 100 -6.99 -10.25 -8.64
C MET A 100 -7.69 -9.01 -9.21
N THR A 101 -7.45 -7.82 -8.64
CA THR A 101 -8.10 -6.59 -9.07
C THR A 101 -7.28 -5.93 -10.18
N PRO A 102 -7.83 -5.75 -11.40
CA PRO A 102 -7.15 -5.07 -12.50
C PRO A 102 -6.82 -3.61 -12.17
N ALA A 103 -5.74 -3.07 -12.76
CA ALA A 103 -5.24 -1.72 -12.48
C ALA A 103 -6.30 -0.61 -12.59
N ASN A 104 -7.20 -0.69 -13.58
CA ASN A 104 -8.28 0.28 -13.73
C ASN A 104 -9.29 0.27 -12.56
N GLN A 105 -9.50 -0.88 -11.93
CA GLN A 105 -10.36 -1.00 -10.74
C GLN A 105 -9.61 -0.55 -9.48
N GLN A 106 -8.30 -0.74 -9.40
CA GLN A 106 -7.48 -0.23 -8.29
C GLN A 106 -7.60 1.29 -8.18
N ILE A 107 -7.60 2.01 -9.32
CA ILE A 107 -7.79 3.46 -9.35
C ILE A 107 -9.22 3.87 -8.93
N ARG A 108 -10.24 3.10 -9.29
CA ARG A 108 -11.60 3.34 -8.79
C ARG A 108 -11.69 3.18 -7.29
N ILE A 109 -11.04 2.16 -6.74
CA ILE A 109 -11.00 1.95 -5.28
C ILE A 109 -10.28 3.11 -4.58
N LEU A 110 -9.16 3.60 -5.13
CA LEU A 110 -8.48 4.80 -4.64
C LEU A 110 -9.43 6.02 -4.66
N GLN A 111 -10.16 6.23 -5.75
CA GLN A 111 -11.15 7.30 -5.88
C GLN A 111 -12.29 7.16 -4.85
N GLU A 112 -12.80 5.95 -4.63
CA GLU A 112 -13.84 5.68 -3.62
C GLU A 112 -13.33 5.92 -2.21
N ILE A 113 -12.08 5.54 -1.90
CA ILE A 113 -11.44 5.78 -0.61
C ILE A 113 -11.29 7.28 -0.35
N THR A 114 -10.72 8.02 -1.30
CA THR A 114 -10.53 9.47 -1.14
C THR A 114 -11.87 10.20 -1.01
N LYS A 115 -12.87 9.79 -1.78
CA LYS A 115 -14.24 10.30 -1.67
C LYS A 115 -14.86 9.98 -0.30
N HIS A 116 -14.71 8.75 0.20
CA HIS A 116 -15.21 8.35 1.51
C HIS A 116 -14.59 9.20 2.63
N ILE A 117 -13.29 9.47 2.57
CA ILE A 117 -12.61 10.35 3.53
C ILE A 117 -13.22 11.76 3.47
N ASN A 118 -13.36 12.31 2.27
CA ASN A 118 -13.94 13.63 2.05
C ASN A 118 -15.37 13.70 2.62
N ASP A 119 -16.23 12.80 2.23
CA ASP A 119 -17.64 12.79 2.62
C ASP A 119 -17.79 12.62 4.13
N THR A 120 -17.00 11.71 4.73
CA THR A 120 -17.00 11.48 6.18
C THR A 120 -16.59 12.73 6.97
N ILE A 121 -15.63 13.50 6.47
CA ILE A 121 -15.24 14.79 7.08
C ILE A 121 -16.33 15.83 6.92
N MET A 122 -16.89 15.97 5.71
CA MET A 122 -17.93 16.95 5.40
C MET A 122 -19.25 16.67 6.16
N GLU A 123 -19.57 15.40 6.40
CA GLU A 123 -20.71 15.01 7.26
C GLU A 123 -20.54 15.43 8.72
N GLN A 124 -19.29 15.45 9.23
CA GLN A 124 -18.98 15.84 10.60
C GLN A 124 -18.91 17.38 10.75
N ASP A 125 -18.40 18.06 9.73
CA ASP A 125 -18.24 19.52 9.68
C ASP A 125 -18.34 19.97 8.21
N SER A 126 -19.51 20.48 7.84
CA SER A 126 -19.78 20.96 6.47
C SER A 126 -18.96 22.19 6.06
N THR A 127 -18.29 22.84 7.01
CA THR A 127 -17.38 23.98 6.76
C THR A 127 -15.91 23.56 6.65
N ALA A 128 -15.60 22.28 6.91
CA ALA A 128 -14.23 21.78 6.84
C ALA A 128 -13.72 21.80 5.40
N THR A 129 -12.42 21.98 5.27
CA THR A 129 -11.68 21.75 4.01
C THR A 129 -10.85 20.48 4.17
N PRO A 130 -11.32 19.32 3.67
CA PRO A 130 -10.59 18.07 3.82
C PRO A 130 -9.19 18.15 3.20
N GLN A 131 -8.17 17.80 3.97
CA GLN A 131 -6.78 17.76 3.52
C GLN A 131 -6.43 16.33 3.16
N ILE A 132 -6.59 15.99 1.89
CA ILE A 132 -6.36 14.65 1.36
C ILE A 132 -5.28 14.72 0.30
N PHE A 133 -4.25 13.90 0.45
CA PHE A 133 -3.21 13.70 -0.54
C PHE A 133 -3.25 12.25 -1.01
N TYR A 134 -2.97 12.02 -2.29
CA TYR A 134 -2.84 10.67 -2.80
C TYR A 134 -1.64 10.55 -3.73
N SER A 135 -1.10 9.35 -3.81
CA SER A 135 0.01 9.04 -4.72
C SER A 135 0.02 7.56 -5.06
N MET A 136 0.88 7.20 -5.99
CA MET A 136 1.11 5.82 -6.37
C MET A 136 2.56 5.59 -6.75
N GLU A 137 3.02 4.35 -6.61
CA GLU A 137 4.30 3.94 -7.14
C GLU A 137 4.27 4.02 -8.67
N ASN A 138 5.32 4.63 -9.26
CA ASN A 138 5.48 4.77 -10.70
C ASN A 138 6.60 3.85 -11.21
N ASN A 139 6.45 2.56 -10.96
CA ASN A 139 7.18 1.53 -11.68
C ASN A 139 6.51 1.24 -13.04
N THR A 140 6.97 0.24 -13.78
CA THR A 140 6.39 -0.14 -15.09
C THR A 140 4.87 -0.34 -15.05
N LEU A 141 4.34 -0.84 -13.95
CA LEU A 141 2.90 -1.06 -13.74
C LEU A 141 2.18 0.22 -13.33
N GLY A 142 2.86 1.09 -12.61
CA GLY A 142 2.36 2.40 -12.20
C GLY A 142 2.09 3.34 -13.36
N GLU A 143 2.79 3.20 -14.49
CA GLU A 143 2.49 3.98 -15.70
C GLU A 143 1.05 3.75 -16.19
N ALA A 144 0.56 2.51 -16.19
CA ALA A 144 -0.81 2.19 -16.57
C ALA A 144 -1.84 2.78 -15.57
N ALA A 145 -1.53 2.74 -14.29
CA ALA A 145 -2.34 3.35 -13.24
C ALA A 145 -2.40 4.88 -13.40
N LEU A 146 -1.25 5.53 -13.67
CA LEU A 146 -1.18 6.97 -13.94
C LEU A 146 -1.96 7.39 -15.18
N MET A 147 -1.87 6.63 -16.28
CA MET A 147 -2.69 6.88 -17.46
C MET A 147 -4.18 6.86 -17.09
N ARG A 148 -4.60 5.94 -16.24
CA ARG A 148 -5.99 5.87 -15.82
C ARG A 148 -6.41 7.07 -14.95
N VAL A 149 -5.54 7.58 -14.09
CA VAL A 149 -5.78 8.84 -13.35
C VAL A 149 -5.95 10.01 -14.32
N MET A 150 -5.12 10.08 -15.37
CA MET A 150 -5.24 11.10 -16.41
C MET A 150 -6.53 11.00 -17.21
N ASP A 151 -6.99 9.77 -17.53
CA ASP A 151 -8.26 9.54 -18.26
C ASP A 151 -9.48 9.95 -17.42
N ILE A 152 -9.45 9.69 -16.11
CA ILE A 152 -10.53 10.07 -15.17
C ILE A 152 -10.54 11.59 -14.98
N GLY A 153 -9.37 12.24 -15.03
CA GLY A 153 -9.12 13.61 -14.61
C GLY A 153 -8.88 13.72 -13.11
N GLU A 154 -7.79 14.36 -12.73
CA GLU A 154 -7.43 14.53 -11.30
C GLU A 154 -8.48 15.29 -10.51
N GLU A 155 -9.20 16.21 -11.17
CA GLU A 155 -10.32 16.97 -10.59
C GLU A 155 -11.50 16.09 -10.16
N ASN A 156 -11.59 14.85 -10.66
CA ASN A 156 -12.60 13.86 -10.29
C ASN A 156 -12.16 12.92 -9.16
N ILE A 157 -10.97 13.14 -8.61
CA ILE A 157 -10.44 12.41 -7.46
C ILE A 157 -10.31 13.40 -6.28
N CYS A 158 -10.96 13.10 -5.16
CA CYS A 158 -10.89 13.96 -3.99
C CYS A 158 -9.47 14.03 -3.43
N GLY A 159 -8.88 15.23 -3.40
CA GLY A 159 -7.53 15.45 -2.86
C GLY A 159 -6.53 15.94 -3.89
N MET A 160 -5.26 15.96 -3.49
CA MET A 160 -4.15 16.45 -4.30
C MET A 160 -3.18 15.30 -4.60
N PHE A 161 -2.84 15.14 -5.88
CA PHE A 161 -1.84 14.14 -6.30
C PHE A 161 -0.43 14.61 -5.90
N LEU A 162 0.32 13.74 -5.21
CA LEU A 162 1.71 13.97 -4.85
C LEU A 162 2.67 13.22 -5.77
N SER A 163 3.76 13.87 -6.10
CA SER A 163 4.88 13.31 -6.87
C SER A 163 6.20 13.60 -6.20
N GLU A 164 7.23 12.81 -6.54
CA GLU A 164 8.60 13.10 -6.09
C GLU A 164 9.01 14.54 -6.47
N PRO A 165 9.68 15.25 -5.55
CA PRO A 165 10.23 16.57 -5.88
C PRO A 165 11.34 16.44 -6.93
N ILE A 166 11.37 17.37 -7.87
CA ILE A 166 12.43 17.46 -8.88
C ILE A 166 13.75 17.79 -8.21
N ARG A 167 14.70 16.86 -8.17
CA ARG A 167 16.05 17.11 -7.65
C ARG A 167 16.83 17.97 -8.64
N LYS A 168 17.28 19.14 -8.19
CA LYS A 168 18.17 20.04 -8.99
C LYS A 168 19.40 19.25 -9.48
N GLY A 169 19.67 19.31 -10.79
CA GLY A 169 20.86 18.71 -11.39
C GLY A 169 20.69 17.32 -12.03
N HIS A 170 19.56 16.67 -11.93
CA HIS A 170 19.29 15.45 -12.66
C HIS A 170 18.41 15.75 -13.89
N ARG A 171 18.90 15.39 -15.10
CA ARG A 171 18.11 15.41 -16.36
C ARG A 171 17.04 14.30 -16.40
N ARG A 172 16.48 13.89 -15.26
CA ARG A 172 15.35 12.95 -15.27
C ARG A 172 14.11 13.70 -15.76
N LYS A 173 13.45 13.15 -16.77
CA LYS A 173 12.10 13.55 -17.13
C LYS A 173 11.26 13.51 -15.86
N PHE A 174 10.47 14.56 -15.64
CA PHE A 174 9.49 14.62 -14.55
C PHE A 174 8.62 13.35 -14.64
N ARG A 175 8.69 12.52 -13.63
CA ARG A 175 7.79 11.37 -13.47
C ARG A 175 6.80 11.71 -12.38
N ARG A 176 5.52 11.53 -12.68
CA ARG A 176 4.46 11.60 -11.67
C ARG A 176 4.53 10.36 -10.79
N GLY A 177 4.16 10.50 -9.50
CA GLY A 177 4.24 9.42 -8.53
C GLY A 177 5.62 9.28 -7.89
N PHE A 178 5.87 8.13 -7.28
CA PHE A 178 7.12 7.80 -6.58
C PHE A 178 7.73 6.52 -7.17
N ASN A 179 9.07 6.43 -7.15
CA ASN A 179 9.82 5.21 -7.47
C ASN A 179 10.45 4.63 -6.22
#